data_abf8ddda04dd462a84aaa4deb7690165
#
_entry.id   abf8ddda04dd462a84aaa4deb7690165
#
_cell.length_a   1.000
_cell.length_b   1.000
_cell.length_c   1.000
_cell.angle_alpha   90.00
_cell.angle_beta   90.00
_cell.angle_gamma   90.00
#
_symmetry.space_group_name_H-M   'P 1'
#
loop_
_entity.id
_entity.type
_entity.pdbx_description
1 polymer ?
#
loop_
_entity_poly.entity_id
_entity_poly.type
_entity_poly.pdbx_seq_one_letter_code
_entity_poly.pdbx_strand_id
1 'polypeptide(L)'
;MTPLNGEAGVQDLGSSAIRALRFNHEQLTARGIRHEVIVVEWALQPGHASAAELVAAAIPTLVGDQLVSIVIDGKYDEALRLNAQRGGLDFVARNVGVRRARGAFLISTDWGVCFGRGVLRRLADGTIQRAVIYRAPRVDVSIAPSDDGVRWEDLEDPRNVAGRPQVPQPPLYCEGAGDLILLDRSTFHQLRGFNEVYRIAPGGQTENFLVKAFGAGCPLHSLGAPVYHLEATIESATKERSPALVAGELPRHSREVTYNNSESWGLGVAPERALGHGRIQLDFDWSAVPPLVDLNRVVLPAAAIRSNRR
;
A
#
# COMPACT_ATOMS: atom_id res chain seq x y z
N MET A 1 1.89 2.37 0.32
CA MET A 1 3.22 2.27 0.93
C MET A 1 4.01 1.21 0.20
N THR A 2 5.07 1.59 -0.48
CA THR A 2 6.06 0.66 -1.05
C THR A 2 7.31 0.81 -0.21
N PRO A 3 7.90 -0.25 0.35
CA PRO A 3 9.11 -0.13 1.13
C PRO A 3 10.28 0.28 0.24
N LEU A 4 11.14 1.12 0.79
CA LEU A 4 12.41 1.45 0.19
C LEU A 4 13.42 0.38 0.59
N ASN A 5 13.81 -0.46 -0.35
CA ASN A 5 14.85 -1.46 -0.14
C ASN A 5 16.23 -0.86 -0.41
N GLY A 6 17.20 -1.19 0.45
CA GLY A 6 18.55 -0.63 0.48
C GLY A 6 19.30 -0.55 -0.85
N GLU A 7 20.31 0.28 -0.91
CA GLU A 7 21.22 0.69 -2.01
C GLU A 7 20.58 1.36 -3.24
N ALA A 8 19.48 0.84 -3.79
CA ALA A 8 18.74 1.49 -4.87
C ALA A 8 17.57 2.36 -4.37
N GLY A 9 17.02 2.05 -3.19
CA GLY A 9 15.72 2.58 -2.75
C GLY A 9 15.73 4.03 -2.25
N VAL A 10 16.79 4.49 -1.63
CA VAL A 10 16.84 5.86 -1.05
C VAL A 10 17.32 6.88 -2.07
N GLN A 11 18.22 6.49 -2.98
CA GLN A 11 18.65 7.37 -4.07
C GLN A 11 17.55 7.52 -5.14
N ASP A 12 16.54 6.64 -5.11
CA ASP A 12 15.44 6.54 -6.07
C ASP A 12 14.05 6.71 -5.43
N LEU A 13 13.90 7.47 -4.36
CA LEU A 13 12.65 8.18 -4.13
C LEU A 13 12.51 9.14 -5.32
N GLY A 14 12.24 8.53 -6.49
CA GLY A 14 12.23 9.20 -7.76
C GLY A 14 11.36 10.46 -7.63
N SER A 15 11.67 11.48 -8.36
CA SER A 15 10.92 12.73 -8.38
C SER A 15 9.41 12.49 -8.47
N SER A 16 8.96 11.40 -9.11
CA SER A 16 7.56 10.99 -9.23
C SER A 16 6.90 10.64 -7.89
N ALA A 17 7.59 9.92 -6.99
CA ALA A 17 7.04 9.53 -5.68
C ALA A 17 6.77 10.76 -4.79
N ILE A 18 7.77 11.63 -4.68
CA ILE A 18 7.66 12.89 -3.91
C ILE A 18 6.60 13.82 -4.52
N ARG A 19 6.57 13.95 -5.86
CA ARG A 19 5.61 14.78 -6.58
C ARG A 19 4.18 14.30 -6.34
N ALA A 20 3.93 13.00 -6.45
CA ALA A 20 2.61 12.42 -6.21
C ALA A 20 2.17 12.58 -4.74
N LEU A 21 3.10 12.37 -3.80
CA LEU A 21 2.82 12.53 -2.38
C LEU A 21 2.49 14.00 -2.04
N ARG A 22 3.26 14.96 -2.56
CA ARG A 22 2.99 16.39 -2.40
C ARG A 22 1.61 16.74 -2.96
N PHE A 23 1.33 16.34 -4.19
CA PHE A 23 0.03 16.56 -4.81
C PHE A 23 -1.12 16.01 -3.96
N ASN A 24 -1.02 14.76 -3.52
CA ASN A 24 -2.07 14.15 -2.69
C ASN A 24 -2.25 14.89 -1.36
N HIS A 25 -1.15 15.25 -0.69
CA HIS A 25 -1.19 16.01 0.57
C HIS A 25 -1.90 17.36 0.39
N GLU A 26 -1.53 18.13 -0.62
CA GLU A 26 -2.14 19.41 -0.95
C GLU A 26 -3.63 19.27 -1.26
N GLN A 27 -4.00 18.26 -2.07
CA GLN A 27 -5.38 18.02 -2.46
C GLN A 27 -6.26 17.56 -1.29
N LEU A 28 -5.74 16.74 -0.38
CA LEU A 28 -6.44 16.30 0.83
C LEU A 28 -6.61 17.48 1.80
N THR A 29 -5.55 18.26 2.00
CA THR A 29 -5.57 19.45 2.87
C THR A 29 -6.56 20.49 2.37
N ALA A 30 -6.56 20.80 1.07
CA ALA A 30 -7.47 21.78 0.47
C ALA A 30 -8.95 21.39 0.62
N ARG A 31 -9.24 20.11 0.85
CA ARG A 31 -10.59 19.58 1.10
C ARG A 31 -10.93 19.36 2.57
N GLY A 32 -10.04 19.78 3.48
CA GLY A 32 -10.22 19.58 4.90
C GLY A 32 -10.19 18.12 5.35
N ILE A 33 -9.62 17.22 4.54
CA ILE A 33 -9.52 15.79 4.88
C ILE A 33 -8.32 15.60 5.80
N ARG A 34 -8.59 15.23 7.05
CA ARG A 34 -7.52 14.85 8.00
C ARG A 34 -6.87 13.55 7.55
N HIS A 35 -5.56 13.57 7.43
CA HIS A 35 -4.80 12.42 6.96
C HIS A 35 -3.43 12.35 7.64
N GLU A 36 -2.85 11.16 7.61
CA GLU A 36 -1.47 10.90 7.96
C GLU A 36 -0.80 10.15 6.80
N VAL A 37 0.48 10.39 6.63
CA VAL A 37 1.35 9.65 5.72
C VAL A 37 2.28 8.80 6.55
N ILE A 38 2.30 7.50 6.27
CA ILE A 38 3.16 6.56 6.97
C ILE A 38 4.21 6.06 5.99
N VAL A 39 5.46 6.35 6.29
CA VAL A 39 6.64 5.88 5.56
C VAL A 39 7.26 4.74 6.34
N VAL A 40 7.44 3.59 5.71
CA VAL A 40 8.10 2.42 6.31
C VAL A 40 9.42 2.20 5.62
N GLU A 41 10.49 2.15 6.39
CA GLU A 41 11.86 2.06 5.92
C GLU A 41 12.50 0.77 6.44
N TRP A 42 13.01 -0.07 5.54
CA TRP A 42 13.83 -1.21 5.89
C TRP A 42 15.29 -0.81 6.04
N ALA A 43 15.92 -1.25 7.14
CA ALA A 43 17.36 -1.26 7.27
C ALA A 43 18.04 0.03 6.78
N LEU A 44 17.68 1.16 7.41
CA LEU A 44 18.29 2.45 7.06
C LEU A 44 19.83 2.32 7.14
N GLN A 45 20.48 2.53 6.00
CA GLN A 45 21.94 2.47 5.92
C GLN A 45 22.55 3.67 6.66
N PRO A 46 23.59 3.46 7.49
CA PRO A 46 24.27 4.59 8.11
C PRO A 46 24.78 5.60 7.09
N GLY A 47 24.51 6.87 7.35
CA GLY A 47 24.94 7.98 6.46
C GLY A 47 24.02 8.29 5.29
N HIS A 48 22.92 7.57 5.11
CA HIS A 48 21.89 7.93 4.14
C HIS A 48 20.75 8.69 4.82
N ALA A 49 20.20 9.68 4.10
CA ALA A 49 18.99 10.36 4.55
C ALA A 49 17.82 9.38 4.57
N SER A 50 17.01 9.44 5.62
CA SER A 50 15.80 8.63 5.67
C SER A 50 14.76 9.12 4.64
N ALA A 51 13.91 8.22 4.17
CA ALA A 51 12.81 8.59 3.29
C ALA A 51 11.90 9.64 3.94
N ALA A 52 11.70 9.54 5.25
CA ALA A 52 10.93 10.53 5.99
C ALA A 52 11.60 11.90 6.01
N GLU A 53 12.93 11.97 6.12
CA GLU A 53 13.68 13.24 6.03
C GLU A 53 13.56 13.84 4.63
N LEU A 54 13.66 13.02 3.59
CA LEU A 54 13.46 13.48 2.20
C LEU A 54 12.03 13.99 1.97
N VAL A 55 11.03 13.29 2.49
CA VAL A 55 9.62 13.71 2.41
C VAL A 55 9.41 15.01 3.19
N ALA A 56 9.92 15.13 4.41
CA ALA A 56 9.78 16.34 5.22
C ALA A 56 10.46 17.55 4.58
N ALA A 57 11.64 17.37 3.99
CA ALA A 57 12.34 18.43 3.25
C ALA A 57 11.56 18.87 2.01
N ALA A 58 10.98 17.93 1.27
CA ALA A 58 10.24 18.20 0.05
C ALA A 58 8.83 18.76 0.31
N ILE A 59 8.20 18.40 1.43
CA ILE A 59 6.81 18.77 1.77
C ILE A 59 6.79 19.37 3.19
N PRO A 60 7.28 20.60 3.38
CA PRO A 60 7.39 21.21 4.71
C PRO A 60 6.06 21.39 5.45
N THR A 61 4.94 21.34 4.73
CA THR A 61 3.59 21.41 5.31
C THR A 61 3.11 20.09 5.89
N LEU A 62 3.76 18.98 5.56
CA LEU A 62 3.49 17.65 6.11
C LEU A 62 4.29 17.46 7.40
N VAL A 63 3.78 18.01 8.51
CA VAL A 63 4.50 18.15 9.78
C VAL A 63 3.79 17.45 10.94
N GLY A 64 4.54 17.24 12.02
CA GLY A 64 4.01 16.71 13.28
C GLY A 64 3.41 15.32 13.10
N ASP A 65 2.21 15.15 13.58
CA ASP A 65 1.50 13.87 13.56
C ASP A 65 1.04 13.41 12.16
N GLN A 66 1.20 14.25 11.14
CA GLN A 66 0.82 13.90 9.78
C GLN A 66 1.88 13.05 9.05
N LEU A 67 3.13 13.10 9.48
CA LEU A 67 4.20 12.25 8.94
C LEU A 67 4.68 11.29 10.01
N VAL A 68 4.42 10.01 9.80
CA VAL A 68 4.89 8.92 10.66
C VAL A 68 5.96 8.15 9.92
N SER A 69 7.15 8.02 10.50
CA SER A 69 8.23 7.19 9.97
C SER A 69 8.41 5.96 10.85
N ILE A 70 8.44 4.80 10.24
CA ILE A 70 8.70 3.54 10.93
C ILE A 70 9.94 2.93 10.33
N VAL A 71 11.01 2.92 11.10
CA VAL A 71 12.30 2.31 10.72
C VAL A 71 12.35 0.89 11.24
N ILE A 72 12.58 -0.08 10.37
CA ILE A 72 12.65 -1.49 10.72
C ILE A 72 14.13 -1.88 10.83
N ASP A 73 14.51 -2.54 11.93
CA ASP A 73 15.88 -3.06 12.12
C ASP A 73 16.25 -4.00 10.97
N GLY A 74 17.46 -3.82 10.41
CA GLY A 74 17.96 -4.60 9.29
C GLY A 74 18.02 -6.10 9.52
N LYS A 75 18.12 -6.55 10.76
CA LYS A 75 18.07 -7.98 11.11
C LYS A 75 16.76 -8.65 10.74
N TYR A 76 15.68 -7.89 10.67
CA TYR A 76 14.41 -8.43 10.15
C TYR A 76 14.51 -8.78 8.66
N ASP A 77 15.28 -8.02 7.88
CA ASP A 77 15.48 -8.34 6.47
C ASP A 77 16.15 -9.72 6.33
N GLU A 78 17.18 -9.98 7.11
CA GLU A 78 17.87 -11.28 7.13
C GLU A 78 16.95 -12.41 7.63
N ALA A 79 16.24 -12.19 8.75
CA ALA A 79 15.38 -13.19 9.36
C ALA A 79 14.14 -13.54 8.50
N LEU A 80 13.65 -12.61 7.70
CA LEU A 80 12.47 -12.79 6.85
C LEU A 80 12.82 -13.29 5.45
N ARG A 81 14.03 -13.07 4.98
CA ARG A 81 14.52 -13.58 3.69
C ARG A 81 14.96 -15.03 3.82
N LEU A 82 14.08 -15.95 3.51
CA LEU A 82 14.41 -17.37 3.49
C LEU A 82 15.10 -17.83 2.21
N ASN A 83 15.00 -17.04 1.15
CA ASN A 83 15.69 -17.23 -0.12
C ASN A 83 16.15 -15.87 -0.63
N ALA A 84 17.31 -15.80 -1.27
CA ALA A 84 17.97 -14.60 -1.75
C ALA A 84 17.19 -13.78 -2.82
N GLN A 85 15.90 -13.95 -2.97
CA GLN A 85 15.09 -13.19 -3.89
C GLN A 85 14.69 -11.86 -3.25
N ARG A 86 15.25 -10.77 -3.79
CA ARG A 86 14.83 -9.40 -3.50
C ARG A 86 13.37 -9.24 -3.94
N GLY A 87 12.51 -8.71 -3.09
CA GLY A 87 11.18 -8.24 -3.50
C GLY A 87 9.97 -8.74 -2.70
N GLY A 88 10.11 -9.73 -1.81
CA GLY A 88 8.96 -10.29 -1.08
C GLY A 88 8.55 -9.57 0.22
N LEU A 89 9.32 -8.57 0.68
CA LEU A 89 9.10 -7.94 1.99
C LEU A 89 8.21 -6.69 1.95
N ASP A 90 7.85 -6.23 0.76
CA ASP A 90 7.02 -5.04 0.56
C ASP A 90 5.69 -5.12 1.32
N PHE A 91 5.09 -6.30 1.34
CA PHE A 91 3.80 -6.51 2.00
C PHE A 91 3.93 -6.63 3.52
N VAL A 92 5.07 -7.12 4.02
CA VAL A 92 5.36 -7.06 5.45
C VAL A 92 5.50 -5.60 5.89
N ALA A 93 6.22 -4.78 5.13
CA ALA A 93 6.32 -3.35 5.42
C ALA A 93 4.97 -2.62 5.33
N ARG A 94 4.14 -2.93 4.31
CA ARG A 94 2.76 -2.42 4.24
C ARG A 94 1.96 -2.80 5.48
N ASN A 95 2.05 -4.05 5.92
CA ASN A 95 1.42 -4.53 7.14
C ASN A 95 1.92 -3.79 8.38
N VAL A 96 3.23 -3.55 8.48
CA VAL A 96 3.82 -2.77 9.59
C VAL A 96 3.21 -1.38 9.66
N GLY A 97 3.12 -0.69 8.54
CA GLY A 97 2.52 0.64 8.46
C GLY A 97 1.04 0.64 8.80
N VAL A 98 0.27 -0.28 8.21
CA VAL A 98 -1.17 -0.37 8.44
C VAL A 98 -1.50 -0.70 9.89
N ARG A 99 -0.75 -1.61 10.50
CA ARG A 99 -0.97 -1.99 11.90
C ARG A 99 -0.85 -0.81 12.86
N ARG A 100 0.00 0.17 12.51
CA ARG A 100 0.27 1.37 13.32
C ARG A 100 -0.50 2.61 12.87
N ALA A 101 -1.27 2.50 11.79
CA ALA A 101 -2.09 3.58 11.29
C ALA A 101 -3.19 3.96 12.28
N ARG A 102 -3.45 5.26 12.42
CA ARG A 102 -4.48 5.82 13.31
C ARG A 102 -5.75 6.20 12.57
N GLY A 103 -5.66 6.39 11.25
CA GLY A 103 -6.78 6.76 10.41
C GLY A 103 -7.93 5.74 10.46
N ALA A 104 -9.17 6.20 10.37
CA ALA A 104 -10.35 5.33 10.31
C ALA A 104 -10.40 4.52 9.01
N PHE A 105 -9.90 5.10 7.94
CA PHE A 105 -9.73 4.47 6.63
C PHE A 105 -8.26 4.43 6.25
N LEU A 106 -7.90 3.43 5.50
CA LEU A 106 -6.54 3.15 5.06
C LEU A 106 -6.50 3.17 3.53
N ILE A 107 -5.50 3.84 2.99
CA ILE A 107 -5.16 3.76 1.57
C ILE A 107 -3.78 3.11 1.47
N SER A 108 -3.73 1.90 0.95
CA SER A 108 -2.48 1.27 0.51
C SER A 108 -2.30 1.56 -0.97
N THR A 109 -1.22 2.21 -1.32
CA THR A 109 -0.93 2.64 -2.69
C THR A 109 0.54 2.47 -3.02
N ASP A 110 0.85 2.35 -4.30
CA ASP A 110 2.22 2.37 -4.78
C ASP A 110 2.77 3.81 -4.81
N TRP A 111 4.08 3.94 -4.90
CA TRP A 111 4.75 5.22 -5.09
C TRP A 111 4.35 5.84 -6.45
N GLY A 112 4.28 7.16 -6.51
CA GLY A 112 3.94 7.86 -7.75
C GLY A 112 2.44 7.92 -8.08
N VAL A 113 1.55 7.44 -7.22
CA VAL A 113 0.10 7.46 -7.45
C VAL A 113 -0.52 8.76 -6.97
N CYS A 114 -1.11 9.53 -7.88
CA CYS A 114 -1.94 10.71 -7.62
C CYS A 114 -3.43 10.33 -7.57
N PHE A 115 -4.16 10.81 -6.57
CA PHE A 115 -5.61 10.55 -6.46
C PHE A 115 -6.39 11.44 -7.43
N GLY A 116 -7.26 10.85 -8.23
CA GLY A 116 -8.13 11.59 -9.13
C GLY A 116 -9.23 12.38 -8.41
N ARG A 117 -9.80 13.38 -9.08
CA ARG A 117 -10.86 14.25 -8.52
C ARG A 117 -12.04 13.47 -7.93
N GLY A 118 -12.46 12.38 -8.60
CA GLY A 118 -13.57 11.57 -8.13
C GLY A 118 -13.23 10.77 -6.87
N VAL A 119 -12.00 10.26 -6.74
CA VAL A 119 -11.51 9.61 -5.51
C VAL A 119 -11.52 10.61 -4.35
N LEU A 120 -10.93 11.79 -4.55
CA LEU A 120 -10.87 12.85 -3.55
C LEU A 120 -12.28 13.33 -3.12
N ARG A 121 -13.20 13.43 -4.07
CA ARG A 121 -14.61 13.78 -3.78
C ARG A 121 -15.24 12.74 -2.87
N ARG A 122 -15.12 11.44 -3.19
CA ARG A 122 -15.69 10.38 -2.33
C ARG A 122 -15.11 10.37 -0.92
N LEU A 123 -13.80 10.67 -0.79
CA LEU A 123 -13.16 10.82 0.53
C LEU A 123 -13.74 12.02 1.30
N ALA A 124 -13.94 13.15 0.62
CA ALA A 124 -14.47 14.37 1.22
C ALA A 124 -15.95 14.25 1.62
N ASP A 125 -16.76 13.62 0.76
CA ASP A 125 -18.21 13.47 0.96
C ASP A 125 -18.56 12.40 2.00
N GLY A 126 -17.56 11.67 2.53
CA GLY A 126 -17.80 10.62 3.51
C GLY A 126 -18.60 9.43 2.97
N THR A 127 -18.61 9.22 1.66
CA THR A 127 -19.38 8.15 1.01
C THR A 127 -18.68 6.80 1.03
N ILE A 128 -17.49 6.73 1.60
CA ILE A 128 -16.73 5.49 1.79
C ILE A 128 -17.35 4.69 2.94
N GLN A 129 -17.78 3.48 2.64
CA GLN A 129 -18.45 2.59 3.59
C GLN A 129 -17.43 1.71 4.31
N ARG A 130 -17.72 1.36 5.57
CA ARG A 130 -16.96 0.35 6.31
C ARG A 130 -17.25 -1.05 5.79
N ALA A 131 -16.32 -1.97 6.03
CA ALA A 131 -16.39 -3.35 5.59
C ALA A 131 -16.55 -3.52 4.06
N VAL A 132 -16.16 -2.52 3.29
CA VAL A 132 -16.10 -2.53 1.84
C VAL A 132 -14.68 -2.21 1.40
N ILE A 133 -14.19 -2.96 0.43
CA ILE A 133 -12.89 -2.70 -0.20
C ILE A 133 -13.12 -1.97 -1.51
N TYR A 134 -12.44 -0.86 -1.67
CA TYR A 134 -12.53 -0.05 -2.87
C TYR A 134 -11.25 -0.13 -3.68
N ARG A 135 -11.45 -0.21 -4.99
CA ARG A 135 -10.41 -0.18 -6.02
C ARG A 135 -10.68 0.99 -6.96
N ALA A 136 -9.64 1.44 -7.64
CA ALA A 136 -9.74 2.52 -8.63
C ALA A 136 -9.18 2.06 -9.98
N PRO A 137 -9.74 2.55 -11.09
CA PRO A 137 -9.06 2.47 -12.39
C PRO A 137 -7.71 3.18 -12.32
N ARG A 138 -6.69 2.60 -12.95
CA ARG A 138 -5.36 3.20 -13.07
C ARG A 138 -5.14 3.78 -14.46
N VAL A 139 -4.60 4.97 -14.51
CA VAL A 139 -4.12 5.62 -15.71
C VAL A 139 -2.64 5.94 -15.53
N ASP A 140 -1.79 5.37 -16.38
CA ASP A 140 -0.37 5.69 -16.41
C ASP A 140 -0.17 7.00 -17.18
N VAL A 141 0.52 7.95 -16.57
CA VAL A 141 0.82 9.26 -17.18
C VAL A 141 2.31 9.55 -17.15
N SER A 142 2.80 10.08 -18.27
CA SER A 142 4.18 10.55 -18.41
C SER A 142 4.17 12.07 -18.39
N ILE A 143 4.58 12.66 -17.26
CA ILE A 143 4.62 14.10 -17.04
C ILE A 143 6.07 14.50 -16.77
N ALA A 144 6.61 15.39 -17.58
CA ALA A 144 7.95 15.91 -17.35
C ALA A 144 8.11 16.46 -15.93
N PRO A 145 9.27 16.26 -15.29
CA PRO A 145 9.56 16.89 -14.02
C PRO A 145 9.44 18.41 -14.13
N SER A 146 8.75 19.02 -13.17
CA SER A 146 8.56 20.46 -13.09
C SER A 146 8.68 20.88 -11.62
N ASP A 147 9.28 22.04 -11.36
CA ASP A 147 9.38 22.62 -10.04
C ASP A 147 8.00 23.03 -9.49
N ASP A 148 7.06 23.32 -10.38
CA ASP A 148 5.67 23.67 -10.03
C ASP A 148 4.85 22.49 -9.52
N GLY A 149 5.43 21.29 -9.50
CA GLY A 149 4.76 20.06 -9.05
C GLY A 149 3.85 19.43 -10.11
N VAL A 150 2.84 18.68 -9.66
CA VAL A 150 1.84 18.02 -10.50
C VAL A 150 0.57 18.86 -10.53
N ARG A 151 0.04 19.13 -11.72
CA ARG A 151 -1.21 19.87 -11.91
C ARG A 151 -2.31 18.98 -12.46
N TRP A 152 -3.57 19.37 -12.24
CA TRP A 152 -4.73 18.65 -12.76
C TRP A 152 -4.73 18.56 -14.28
N GLU A 153 -4.36 19.65 -14.93
CA GLU A 153 -4.29 19.78 -16.39
C GLU A 153 -3.30 18.77 -16.98
N ASP A 154 -2.20 18.49 -16.27
CA ASP A 154 -1.19 17.53 -16.70
C ASP A 154 -1.69 16.09 -16.52
N LEU A 155 -2.38 15.79 -15.42
CA LEU A 155 -2.93 14.46 -15.14
C LEU A 155 -4.08 14.08 -16.08
N GLU A 156 -4.92 15.05 -16.45
CA GLU A 156 -6.13 14.86 -17.24
C GLU A 156 -5.91 15.07 -18.75
N ASP A 157 -4.70 15.48 -19.16
CA ASP A 157 -4.35 15.64 -20.58
C ASP A 157 -4.19 14.27 -21.27
N PRO A 158 -5.00 13.96 -22.27
CA PRO A 158 -4.86 12.70 -23.00
C PRO A 158 -3.51 12.48 -23.66
N ARG A 159 -2.75 13.57 -23.93
CA ARG A 159 -1.41 13.50 -24.53
C ARG A 159 -0.38 12.93 -23.56
N ASN A 160 -0.62 13.03 -22.28
CA ASN A 160 0.26 12.52 -21.23
C ASN A 160 -0.05 11.06 -20.86
N VAL A 161 -1.12 10.48 -21.40
CA VAL A 161 -1.48 9.08 -21.10
C VAL A 161 -0.45 8.15 -21.77
N ALA A 162 0.28 7.40 -20.95
CA ALA A 162 1.37 6.53 -21.39
C ALA A 162 0.92 5.10 -21.76
N GLY A 163 -0.32 4.74 -21.48
CA GLY A 163 -0.82 3.39 -21.76
C GLY A 163 -2.35 3.31 -21.66
N ARG A 164 -2.90 2.13 -21.92
CA ARG A 164 -4.33 1.91 -21.76
C ARG A 164 -4.69 1.92 -20.27
N PRO A 165 -5.79 2.60 -19.87
CA PRO A 165 -6.27 2.54 -18.50
C PRO A 165 -6.53 1.11 -18.05
N GLN A 166 -6.04 0.77 -16.86
CA GLN A 166 -6.35 -0.50 -16.22
C GLN A 166 -7.63 -0.32 -15.39
N VAL A 167 -8.70 -0.96 -15.84
CA VAL A 167 -10.02 -0.83 -15.20
C VAL A 167 -10.35 -2.14 -14.50
N PRO A 168 -10.33 -2.16 -13.17
CA PRO A 168 -10.63 -3.38 -12.41
C PRO A 168 -12.05 -3.89 -12.71
N GLN A 169 -12.16 -5.19 -12.99
CA GLN A 169 -13.41 -5.85 -13.32
C GLN A 169 -13.95 -6.67 -12.15
N PRO A 170 -15.29 -6.71 -11.94
CA PRO A 170 -15.89 -7.57 -10.95
C PRO A 170 -15.69 -9.06 -11.31
N PRO A 171 -15.75 -9.98 -10.33
CA PRO A 171 -16.09 -9.73 -8.93
C PRO A 171 -14.90 -9.33 -8.06
N LEU A 172 -13.66 -9.55 -8.48
CA LEU A 172 -12.47 -9.42 -7.62
C LEU A 172 -11.70 -8.12 -7.82
N TYR A 173 -11.92 -7.42 -8.92
CA TYR A 173 -11.24 -6.15 -9.21
C TYR A 173 -9.71 -6.23 -9.08
N CYS A 174 -9.12 -7.30 -9.66
CA CYS A 174 -7.69 -7.60 -9.51
C CYS A 174 -6.78 -6.76 -10.42
N GLU A 175 -7.28 -6.29 -11.54
CA GLU A 175 -6.48 -5.51 -12.50
C GLU A 175 -5.95 -4.23 -11.85
N GLY A 176 -4.67 -3.95 -12.04
CA GLY A 176 -4.00 -2.81 -11.40
C GLY A 176 -4.00 -2.86 -9.88
N ALA A 177 -3.96 -4.06 -9.30
CA ALA A 177 -4.24 -4.27 -7.89
C ALA A 177 -3.29 -3.57 -6.92
N GLY A 178 -2.04 -3.29 -7.31
CA GLY A 178 -1.07 -2.64 -6.44
C GLY A 178 -1.35 -1.15 -6.17
N ASP A 179 -2.09 -0.50 -7.06
CA ASP A 179 -2.09 0.97 -7.12
C ASP A 179 -2.98 1.64 -6.09
N LEU A 180 -4.10 1.02 -5.73
CA LEU A 180 -4.96 1.54 -4.67
C LEU A 180 -5.83 0.44 -4.07
N ILE A 181 -5.69 0.25 -2.78
CA ILE A 181 -6.66 -0.44 -1.93
C ILE A 181 -7.11 0.53 -0.84
N LEU A 182 -8.39 0.84 -0.82
CA LEU A 182 -9.00 1.68 0.21
C LEU A 182 -10.02 0.86 0.99
N LEU A 183 -9.88 0.83 2.30
CA LEU A 183 -10.83 0.16 3.21
C LEU A 183 -10.73 0.75 4.62
N ASP A 184 -11.67 0.42 5.48
CA ASP A 184 -11.57 0.81 6.88
C ASP A 184 -10.52 -0.01 7.64
N ARG A 185 -9.91 0.62 8.65
CA ARG A 185 -8.86 0.02 9.46
C ARG A 185 -9.30 -1.25 10.17
N SER A 186 -10.54 -1.27 10.70
CA SER A 186 -11.01 -2.44 11.45
C SER A 186 -11.13 -3.68 10.58
N THR A 187 -11.61 -3.52 9.35
CA THR A 187 -11.67 -4.61 8.37
C THR A 187 -10.28 -5.12 7.99
N PHE A 188 -9.30 -4.20 7.79
CA PHE A 188 -7.93 -4.62 7.50
C PHE A 188 -7.33 -5.43 8.65
N HIS A 189 -7.56 -5.01 9.89
CA HIS A 189 -7.10 -5.74 11.08
C HIS A 189 -7.79 -7.10 11.24
N GLN A 190 -9.09 -7.20 10.96
CA GLN A 190 -9.81 -8.49 10.98
C GLN A 190 -9.26 -9.47 9.93
N LEU A 191 -8.88 -8.94 8.76
CA LEU A 191 -8.22 -9.72 7.72
C LEU A 191 -6.73 -10.00 8.03
N ARG A 192 -6.16 -9.44 9.09
CA ARG A 192 -4.74 -9.55 9.46
C ARG A 192 -3.79 -9.18 8.32
N GLY A 193 -4.13 -8.15 7.57
CA GLY A 193 -3.26 -7.58 6.55
C GLY A 193 -3.05 -8.45 5.31
N PHE A 194 -2.07 -8.05 4.52
CA PHE A 194 -1.55 -8.84 3.40
C PHE A 194 -0.90 -10.10 3.90
N ASN A 195 -0.94 -11.17 3.11
CA ASN A 195 -0.42 -12.46 3.52
C ASN A 195 1.12 -12.48 3.51
N GLU A 196 1.73 -12.55 4.69
CA GLU A 196 3.17 -12.52 4.90
C GLU A 196 3.88 -13.82 4.51
N VAL A 197 3.15 -14.91 4.30
CA VAL A 197 3.72 -16.15 3.77
C VAL A 197 4.30 -15.96 2.37
N TYR A 198 3.78 -15.02 1.60
CA TYR A 198 4.28 -14.71 0.25
C TYR A 198 5.64 -13.99 0.23
N ARG A 199 6.27 -13.76 1.38
CA ARG A 199 7.65 -13.26 1.46
C ARG A 199 8.66 -14.13 0.71
N ILE A 200 8.30 -15.38 0.42
CA ILE A 200 9.14 -16.34 -0.31
C ILE A 200 8.88 -16.36 -1.82
N ALA A 201 7.82 -15.72 -2.31
CA ALA A 201 7.48 -15.69 -3.73
C ALA A 201 7.03 -14.28 -4.13
N PRO A 202 7.70 -13.60 -5.05
CA PRO A 202 7.30 -12.29 -5.50
C PRO A 202 6.03 -12.37 -6.37
N GLY A 203 5.15 -11.39 -6.21
CA GLY A 203 3.96 -11.19 -7.05
C GLY A 203 2.67 -11.79 -6.48
N GLY A 204 1.53 -11.25 -6.90
CA GLY A 204 0.20 -11.76 -6.57
C GLY A 204 -0.32 -11.47 -5.15
N GLN A 205 0.45 -10.73 -4.33
CA GLN A 205 0.08 -10.53 -2.92
C GLN A 205 -1.16 -9.65 -2.76
N THR A 206 -1.30 -8.64 -3.61
CA THR A 206 -2.47 -7.76 -3.60
C THR A 206 -3.71 -8.51 -4.04
N GLU A 207 -3.60 -9.28 -5.11
CA GLU A 207 -4.66 -10.13 -5.63
C GLU A 207 -5.07 -11.16 -4.58
N ASN A 208 -4.10 -11.77 -3.90
CA ASN A 208 -4.37 -12.70 -2.80
C ASN A 208 -5.15 -12.01 -1.66
N PHE A 209 -4.80 -10.76 -1.31
CA PHE A 209 -5.54 -10.00 -0.31
C PHE A 209 -6.99 -9.77 -0.72
N LEU A 210 -7.24 -9.42 -1.99
CA LEU A 210 -8.59 -9.22 -2.52
C LEU A 210 -9.40 -10.53 -2.50
N VAL A 211 -8.78 -11.65 -2.88
CA VAL A 211 -9.42 -12.98 -2.79
C VAL A 211 -9.76 -13.34 -1.35
N LYS A 212 -8.83 -13.13 -0.43
CA LYS A 212 -9.04 -13.35 1.01
C LYS A 212 -10.21 -12.53 1.52
N ALA A 213 -10.23 -11.26 1.19
CA ALA A 213 -11.30 -10.35 1.60
C ALA A 213 -12.66 -10.74 1.03
N PHE A 214 -12.71 -11.10 -0.25
CA PHE A 214 -13.92 -11.59 -0.90
C PHE A 214 -14.42 -12.88 -0.25
N GLY A 215 -13.53 -13.84 -0.02
CA GLY A 215 -13.83 -15.08 0.70
C GLY A 215 -14.34 -14.85 2.12
N ALA A 216 -13.86 -13.82 2.80
CA ALA A 216 -14.33 -13.38 4.10
C ALA A 216 -15.66 -12.61 4.05
N GLY A 217 -16.24 -12.40 2.87
CA GLY A 217 -17.52 -11.73 2.67
C GLY A 217 -17.45 -10.21 2.61
N CYS A 218 -16.25 -9.61 2.42
CA CYS A 218 -16.13 -8.20 2.16
C CYS A 218 -16.54 -7.90 0.72
N PRO A 219 -17.52 -7.01 0.47
CA PRO A 219 -17.79 -6.53 -0.87
C PRO A 219 -16.59 -5.78 -1.45
N LEU A 220 -16.31 -6.00 -2.72
CA LEU A 220 -15.31 -5.27 -3.49
C LEU A 220 -16.03 -4.35 -4.47
N HIS A 221 -15.66 -3.09 -4.46
CA HIS A 221 -16.30 -2.08 -5.33
C HIS A 221 -15.25 -1.26 -6.06
N SER A 222 -15.57 -0.82 -7.27
CA SER A 222 -14.82 0.23 -7.95
C SER A 222 -15.24 1.60 -7.43
N LEU A 223 -14.25 2.49 -7.24
CA LEU A 223 -14.53 3.91 -7.00
C LEU A 223 -15.16 4.60 -8.22
N GLY A 224 -15.04 3.99 -9.42
CA GLY A 224 -15.54 4.57 -10.66
C GLY A 224 -14.81 5.84 -11.10
N ALA A 225 -13.68 6.14 -10.44
CA ALA A 225 -12.85 7.30 -10.72
C ALA A 225 -11.37 6.87 -10.70
N PRO A 226 -10.53 7.40 -11.61
CA PRO A 226 -9.17 6.93 -11.75
C PRO A 226 -8.24 7.43 -10.64
N VAL A 227 -7.14 6.70 -10.48
CA VAL A 227 -5.88 7.20 -9.95
C VAL A 227 -4.89 7.31 -11.10
N TYR A 228 -3.96 8.25 -11.00
CA TYR A 228 -2.93 8.50 -12.01
C TYR A 228 -1.59 8.06 -11.47
N HIS A 229 -0.91 7.19 -12.20
CA HIS A 229 0.43 6.74 -11.83
C HIS A 229 1.46 7.48 -12.68
N LEU A 230 2.33 8.23 -11.99
CA LEU A 230 3.41 8.97 -12.64
C LEU A 230 4.51 7.99 -13.03
N GLU A 231 4.68 7.77 -14.32
CA GLU A 231 5.76 6.94 -14.84
C GLU A 231 6.99 7.79 -15.14
N ALA A 232 8.18 7.24 -14.86
CA ALA A 232 9.42 7.93 -15.18
C ALA A 232 9.66 7.99 -16.69
N THR A 233 9.22 6.96 -17.42
CA THR A 233 9.33 6.88 -18.90
C THR A 233 8.17 6.07 -19.46
N ILE A 234 7.86 6.28 -20.76
CA ILE A 234 6.87 5.46 -21.49
C ILE A 234 7.31 3.99 -21.51
N GLU A 235 8.61 3.72 -21.52
CA GLU A 235 9.16 2.35 -21.49
C GLU A 235 8.85 1.63 -20.17
N SER A 236 8.79 2.34 -19.03
CA SER A 236 8.40 1.74 -17.75
C SER A 236 6.92 1.36 -17.73
N ALA A 237 6.07 2.09 -18.42
CA ALA A 237 4.65 1.81 -18.53
C ALA A 237 4.35 0.57 -19.40
N THR A 238 5.24 0.24 -20.34
CA THR A 238 5.08 -0.89 -21.27
C THR A 238 5.69 -2.20 -20.78
N LYS A 239 6.50 -2.17 -19.70
CA LYS A 239 6.99 -3.42 -19.10
C LYS A 239 5.79 -4.28 -18.71
N GLU A 240 5.71 -5.46 -19.34
CA GLU A 240 4.74 -6.49 -18.95
C GLU A 240 4.83 -6.67 -17.44
N ARG A 241 3.81 -6.19 -16.76
CA ARG A 241 3.61 -6.54 -15.36
C ARG A 241 3.40 -8.02 -15.32
N SER A 242 4.03 -8.67 -14.36
CA SER A 242 3.78 -10.09 -14.07
C SER A 242 2.32 -10.40 -14.36
N PRO A 243 2.01 -11.42 -15.17
CA PRO A 243 0.63 -11.74 -15.45
C PRO A 243 -0.08 -11.78 -14.12
N ALA A 244 -0.97 -10.80 -13.89
CA ALA A 244 -1.88 -10.85 -12.76
C ALA A 244 -2.38 -12.28 -12.76
N LEU A 245 -2.36 -12.94 -11.61
CA LEU A 245 -3.03 -14.23 -11.46
C LEU A 245 -4.36 -14.08 -12.17
N VAL A 246 -4.43 -14.63 -13.38
CA VAL A 246 -5.58 -14.42 -14.25
C VAL A 246 -6.78 -14.84 -13.42
N ALA A 247 -7.81 -14.01 -13.37
CA ALA A 247 -8.98 -14.25 -12.53
C ALA A 247 -9.60 -15.66 -12.75
N GLY A 248 -9.18 -16.35 -13.83
CA GLY A 248 -9.52 -17.74 -14.13
C GLY A 248 -8.64 -18.78 -13.44
N GLU A 249 -7.47 -18.43 -12.92
CA GLU A 249 -6.57 -19.34 -12.21
C GLU A 249 -6.76 -19.28 -10.69
N LEU A 250 -7.47 -18.25 -10.20
CA LEU A 250 -7.91 -18.25 -8.81
C LEU A 250 -8.87 -19.41 -8.61
N PRO A 251 -8.61 -20.34 -7.67
CA PRO A 251 -9.46 -21.47 -7.46
C PRO A 251 -10.91 -21.02 -7.31
N ARG A 252 -11.81 -21.51 -8.18
CA ARG A 252 -13.26 -21.20 -8.11
C ARG A 252 -13.88 -21.49 -6.74
N HIS A 253 -13.15 -22.17 -5.89
CA HIS A 253 -13.50 -22.61 -4.54
C HIS A 253 -12.78 -21.82 -3.43
N SER A 254 -12.23 -20.64 -3.72
CA SER A 254 -11.44 -19.86 -2.76
C SER A 254 -12.22 -19.35 -1.53
N ARG A 255 -13.50 -19.61 -1.43
CA ARG A 255 -14.28 -19.36 -0.20
C ARG A 255 -13.80 -20.17 1.00
N GLU A 256 -13.06 -21.28 0.75
CA GLU A 256 -12.69 -22.26 1.77
C GLU A 256 -11.20 -22.18 2.16
N VAL A 257 -10.36 -21.52 1.39
CA VAL A 257 -8.91 -21.51 1.60
C VAL A 257 -8.40 -20.10 1.63
N THR A 258 -8.40 -19.51 2.81
CA THR A 258 -7.69 -18.24 3.05
C THR A 258 -6.61 -18.48 4.08
N TYR A 259 -5.37 -18.12 3.71
CA TYR A 259 -4.28 -18.05 4.66
C TYR A 259 -4.44 -16.79 5.49
N ASN A 260 -4.32 -16.92 6.78
CA ASN A 260 -4.30 -15.77 7.66
C ASN A 260 -2.94 -15.65 8.34
N ASN A 261 -2.50 -14.42 8.54
CA ASN A 261 -1.30 -14.19 9.32
C ASN A 261 -1.53 -14.53 10.80
N SER A 262 -0.44 -14.81 11.52
CA SER A 262 -0.47 -14.95 12.97
C SER A 262 -0.85 -13.64 13.66
N GLU A 263 -1.05 -13.66 14.97
CA GLU A 263 -1.29 -12.44 15.76
C GLU A 263 -0.13 -11.44 15.71
N SER A 264 1.09 -11.91 15.39
CA SER A 264 2.29 -11.07 15.25
C SER A 264 2.43 -10.38 13.89
N TRP A 265 1.42 -10.48 12.99
CA TRP A 265 1.49 -9.87 11.67
C TRP A 265 1.91 -8.40 11.71
N GLY A 266 2.60 -7.93 10.70
CA GLY A 266 3.11 -6.56 10.65
C GLY A 266 4.11 -6.25 11.76
N LEU A 267 4.88 -7.25 12.18
CA LEU A 267 5.82 -7.15 13.30
C LEU A 267 5.15 -6.59 14.57
N GLY A 268 3.94 -7.09 14.86
CA GLY A 268 3.05 -6.51 15.87
C GLY A 268 3.53 -6.64 17.31
N VAL A 269 4.47 -7.52 17.59
CA VAL A 269 5.08 -7.71 18.92
C VAL A 269 6.54 -7.22 18.95
N ALA A 270 7.03 -6.61 17.86
CA ALA A 270 8.37 -6.01 17.84
C ALA A 270 8.45 -4.88 18.87
N PRO A 271 9.55 -4.80 19.64
CA PRO A 271 9.77 -3.68 20.55
C PRO A 271 9.80 -2.35 19.79
N GLU A 272 9.05 -1.37 20.27
CA GLU A 272 8.97 -0.04 19.65
C GLU A 272 9.77 0.96 20.48
N ARG A 273 10.66 1.70 19.82
CA ARG A 273 11.42 2.77 20.42
C ARG A 273 11.16 4.08 19.68
N ALA A 274 10.67 5.07 20.42
CA ALA A 274 10.45 6.41 19.86
C ALA A 274 11.81 7.09 19.56
N LEU A 275 11.94 7.62 18.35
CA LEU A 275 13.10 8.41 17.92
C LEU A 275 12.81 9.92 17.93
N GLY A 276 11.58 10.34 18.34
CA GLY A 276 11.12 11.72 18.28
C GLY A 276 10.50 12.10 16.92
N HIS A 277 9.83 13.23 16.87
CA HIS A 277 9.25 13.82 15.64
C HIS A 277 8.43 12.84 14.78
N GLY A 278 7.60 11.98 15.40
CA GLY A 278 6.76 11.01 14.69
C GLY A 278 7.54 9.80 14.14
N ARG A 279 8.79 9.62 14.52
CA ARG A 279 9.63 8.47 14.12
C ARG A 279 9.62 7.37 15.17
N ILE A 280 9.48 6.14 14.71
CA ILE A 280 9.47 4.93 15.53
C ILE A 280 10.48 3.95 14.95
N GLN A 281 11.34 3.40 15.82
CA GLN A 281 12.21 2.27 15.49
C GLN A 281 11.56 0.98 15.96
N LEU A 282 11.49 -0.01 15.10
CA LEU A 282 11.21 -1.39 15.47
C LEU A 282 12.53 -2.11 15.70
N ASP A 283 12.85 -2.33 16.96
CA ASP A 283 14.06 -3.07 17.35
C ASP A 283 13.83 -4.58 17.11
N PHE A 284 14.90 -5.28 16.76
CA PHE A 284 14.83 -6.69 16.40
C PHE A 284 14.45 -7.58 17.59
N ASP A 285 13.45 -8.44 17.40
CA ASP A 285 13.06 -9.51 18.31
C ASP A 285 12.62 -10.75 17.50
N TRP A 286 13.21 -11.89 17.77
CA TRP A 286 12.85 -13.15 17.13
C TRP A 286 11.38 -13.53 17.32
N SER A 287 10.76 -13.16 18.44
CA SER A 287 9.34 -13.45 18.69
C SER A 287 8.41 -12.70 17.76
N ALA A 288 8.88 -11.59 17.19
CA ALA A 288 8.13 -10.80 16.21
C ALA A 288 8.27 -11.32 14.77
N VAL A 289 9.24 -12.20 14.50
CA VAL A 289 9.39 -12.82 13.17
C VAL A 289 8.20 -13.74 12.95
N PRO A 290 7.32 -13.46 11.95
CA PRO A 290 6.19 -14.32 11.67
C PRO A 290 6.69 -15.73 11.35
N PRO A 291 6.18 -16.78 11.99
CA PRO A 291 6.54 -18.13 11.63
C PRO A 291 6.27 -18.34 10.14
N LEU A 292 7.10 -19.17 9.49
CA LEU A 292 6.69 -19.79 8.25
C LEU A 292 5.46 -20.61 8.60
N VAL A 293 4.31 -20.07 8.25
CA VAL A 293 3.07 -20.79 8.47
C VAL A 293 3.19 -22.07 7.67
N ASP A 294 3.22 -23.18 8.38
CA ASP A 294 2.80 -24.44 7.77
C ASP A 294 1.45 -24.14 7.13
N LEU A 295 1.33 -24.38 5.83
CA LEU A 295 0.19 -23.98 4.99
C LEU A 295 -1.13 -24.65 5.42
N ASN A 296 -1.23 -25.06 6.69
CA ASN A 296 -2.43 -25.57 7.30
C ASN A 296 -3.48 -24.47 7.41
N ARG A 297 -4.47 -24.64 6.62
CA ARG A 297 -5.65 -23.82 6.34
C ARG A 297 -6.24 -23.18 7.58
N VAL A 298 -6.19 -21.87 7.71
CA VAL A 298 -7.03 -21.13 8.62
C VAL A 298 -8.19 -20.55 7.81
N VAL A 299 -9.34 -21.18 7.92
CA VAL A 299 -10.60 -20.65 7.34
C VAL A 299 -11.02 -19.46 8.19
N LEU A 300 -11.12 -18.28 7.59
CA LEU A 300 -11.77 -17.15 8.25
C LEU A 300 -13.28 -17.39 8.27
N PRO A 301 -13.92 -17.44 9.44
CA PRO A 301 -15.37 -17.57 9.47
C PRO A 301 -16.00 -16.33 8.84
N ALA A 302 -16.78 -16.53 7.78
CA ALA A 302 -17.52 -15.46 7.08
C ALA A 302 -18.42 -14.63 8.02
N ALA A 303 -18.74 -15.14 9.19
CA ALA A 303 -19.53 -14.49 10.21
C ALA A 303 -18.80 -13.33 10.94
N ALA A 304 -17.46 -13.35 10.99
CA ALA A 304 -16.71 -12.36 11.79
C ALA A 304 -16.79 -10.93 11.24
N ILE A 305 -16.98 -10.78 9.93
CA ILE A 305 -17.02 -9.47 9.25
C ILE A 305 -18.44 -8.90 9.18
N ARG A 306 -19.46 -9.74 9.28
CA ARG A 306 -20.86 -9.29 9.19
C ARG A 306 -21.37 -8.56 10.45
N SER A 307 -20.72 -8.73 11.60
CA SER A 307 -21.19 -8.16 12.87
C SER A 307 -20.98 -6.65 13.03
N ASN A 308 -20.17 -6.02 12.18
CA ASN A 308 -19.87 -4.58 12.24
C ASN A 308 -20.70 -3.71 11.29
N ARG A 309 -21.78 -4.23 10.71
CA ARG A 309 -22.68 -3.46 9.82
C ARG A 309 -23.80 -2.70 10.56
N ARG A 310 -23.72 -2.53 11.89
CA ARG A 310 -24.67 -1.73 12.66
C ARG A 310 -24.09 -0.38 13.02
#